data_92ea93ca3f4f7075534fa06ab034cc3e
#
_entry.id   92ea93ca3f4f7075534fa06ab034cc3e
#
_cell.length_a   1.000
_cell.length_b   1.000
_cell.length_c   1.000
_cell.angle_alpha   90.00
_cell.angle_beta   90.00
_cell.angle_gamma   90.00
#
_symmetry.space_group_name_H-M   'P 1'
#
loop_
_entity.id
_entity.type
_entity.pdbx_description
1 polymer ?
#
loop_
_entity_poly.entity_id
_entity_poly.type
_entity_poly.pdbx_seq_one_letter_code
_entity_poly.pdbx_strand_id
1 'polypeptide(L)'
;MFEQKPLQHHIQKFIIGVLIHTKYARFRDLRPPKTDTNLFSYHLKVLLKEKWVEKAEEGYTLSKNGLAYVDRVSIEKLNIRSQPKIITMLLVQNSEGDVLVQRRSKQPYIDTWTLPYGKTHIDDASIEVGARRESLEKLQYSPESIRHVGDAYIRVETDGELLSTTLAHIFRFETDAIAESESLKWVQPLKLSRLNLAPSVEDIVTRSFFGDDHFFAEFTHDWVY
;
A
#
# COMPACT_ATOMS: atom_id res chain seq x y z
N MET A 1 12.14 -9.98 5.31
CA MET A 1 11.85 -8.56 4.99
C MET A 1 13.07 -7.96 4.34
N PHE A 2 13.03 -7.67 3.06
CA PHE A 2 14.21 -7.16 2.33
C PHE A 2 14.23 -5.63 2.46
N GLU A 3 14.95 -5.12 3.46
CA GLU A 3 15.37 -3.71 3.47
C GLU A 3 16.44 -3.52 2.39
N GLN A 4 15.99 -3.27 1.17
CA GLN A 4 16.92 -2.93 0.09
C GLN A 4 17.28 -1.45 0.21
N LYS A 5 18.54 -1.18 0.56
CA LYS A 5 19.07 0.17 0.52
C LYS A 5 19.02 0.72 -0.92
N PRO A 6 18.53 1.95 -1.12
CA PRO A 6 18.50 2.53 -2.46
C PRO A 6 19.90 2.60 -3.06
N LEU A 7 20.02 2.35 -4.36
CA LEU A 7 21.27 2.51 -5.09
C LEU A 7 21.71 3.97 -5.03
N GLN A 8 22.89 4.22 -4.46
CA GLN A 8 23.38 5.58 -4.24
C GLN A 8 24.39 6.02 -5.33
N HIS A 9 25.24 5.10 -5.80
CA HIS A 9 26.33 5.44 -6.69
C HIS A 9 25.91 5.45 -8.17
N HIS A 10 26.29 6.48 -8.92
CA HIS A 10 25.92 6.66 -10.33
C HIS A 10 26.33 5.47 -11.21
N ILE A 11 27.49 4.82 -10.97
CA ILE A 11 27.92 3.64 -11.72
C ILE A 11 26.96 2.46 -11.47
N GLN A 12 26.50 2.24 -10.23
CA GLN A 12 25.53 1.19 -9.92
C GLN A 12 24.19 1.47 -10.61
N LYS A 13 23.72 2.73 -10.56
CA LYS A 13 22.52 3.15 -11.29
C LYS A 13 22.64 2.93 -12.79
N PHE A 14 23.79 3.24 -13.38
CA PHE A 14 24.04 3.00 -14.79
C PHE A 14 23.96 1.51 -15.14
N ILE A 15 24.63 0.64 -14.36
CA ILE A 15 24.61 -0.81 -14.57
C ILE A 15 23.17 -1.35 -14.52
N ILE A 16 22.42 -0.99 -13.50
CA ILE A 16 21.01 -1.40 -13.39
C ILE A 16 20.19 -0.79 -14.53
N GLY A 17 20.40 0.46 -14.89
CA GLY A 17 19.74 1.12 -16.02
C GLY A 17 19.93 0.38 -17.35
N VAL A 18 21.12 -0.11 -17.65
CA VAL A 18 21.38 -0.94 -18.83
C VAL A 18 20.60 -2.26 -18.73
N LEU A 19 20.64 -2.91 -17.57
CA LEU A 19 19.99 -4.22 -17.37
C LEU A 19 18.45 -4.15 -17.29
N ILE A 20 17.86 -2.98 -17.06
CA ILE A 20 16.42 -2.77 -17.22
C ILE A 20 15.98 -2.96 -18.68
N HIS A 21 16.81 -2.52 -19.62
CA HIS A 21 16.49 -2.54 -21.05
C HIS A 21 17.09 -3.75 -21.80
N THR A 22 17.89 -4.57 -21.13
CA THR A 22 18.60 -5.69 -21.76
C THR A 22 18.63 -6.88 -20.82
N LYS A 23 18.11 -8.03 -21.26
CA LYS A 23 18.10 -9.24 -20.44
C LYS A 23 19.51 -9.68 -20.02
N TYR A 24 20.46 -9.62 -20.96
CA TYR A 24 21.87 -9.91 -20.71
C TYR A 24 22.76 -8.81 -21.29
N ALA A 25 23.78 -8.42 -20.55
CA ALA A 25 24.76 -7.45 -21.02
C ALA A 25 26.19 -7.94 -20.73
N ARG A 26 27.10 -7.70 -21.67
CA ARG A 26 28.52 -8.03 -21.50
C ARG A 26 29.18 -7.02 -20.56
N PHE A 27 30.30 -7.39 -19.96
CA PHE A 27 31.08 -6.53 -19.07
C PHE A 27 31.35 -5.12 -19.65
N ARG A 28 31.73 -5.06 -20.94
CA ARG A 28 32.02 -3.79 -21.63
C ARG A 28 30.79 -2.88 -21.76
N ASP A 29 29.60 -3.49 -21.94
CA ASP A 29 28.35 -2.77 -22.23
C ASP A 29 27.74 -2.18 -20.93
N LEU A 30 28.14 -2.71 -19.78
CA LEU A 30 27.76 -2.24 -18.44
C LEU A 30 28.64 -1.09 -17.93
N ARG A 31 29.80 -0.80 -18.59
CA ARG A 31 30.71 0.24 -18.14
C ARG A 31 30.28 1.61 -18.63
N PRO A 32 30.01 2.58 -17.75
CA PRO A 32 29.69 3.94 -18.16
C PRO A 32 30.86 4.54 -18.99
N PRO A 33 30.58 5.39 -19.99
CA PRO A 33 31.62 6.10 -20.76
C PRO A 33 32.57 6.86 -19.82
N LYS A 34 33.85 6.87 -20.19
CA LYS A 34 34.91 7.60 -19.41
C LYS A 34 35.10 7.15 -17.97
N THR A 35 34.63 5.96 -17.61
CA THR A 35 34.80 5.41 -16.26
C THR A 35 36.04 4.51 -16.21
N ASP A 36 36.86 4.66 -15.15
CA ASP A 36 37.98 3.78 -14.87
C ASP A 36 37.53 2.34 -14.69
N THR A 37 38.28 1.38 -15.26
CA THR A 37 37.91 -0.04 -15.25
C THR A 37 37.94 -0.63 -13.85
N ASN A 38 38.85 -0.20 -12.96
CA ASN A 38 38.94 -0.74 -11.61
C ASN A 38 37.77 -0.24 -10.75
N LEU A 39 37.45 1.05 -10.88
CA LEU A 39 36.29 1.64 -10.19
C LEU A 39 34.98 0.99 -10.66
N PHE A 40 34.78 0.81 -11.96
CA PHE A 40 33.63 0.10 -12.50
C PHE A 40 33.56 -1.35 -11.97
N SER A 41 34.70 -2.09 -12.04
CA SER A 41 34.76 -3.47 -11.54
C SER A 41 34.43 -3.58 -10.07
N TYR A 42 34.84 -2.60 -9.25
CA TYR A 42 34.52 -2.53 -7.85
C TYR A 42 32.98 -2.46 -7.67
N HIS A 43 32.30 -1.52 -8.34
CA HIS A 43 30.85 -1.36 -8.21
C HIS A 43 30.06 -2.55 -8.76
N LEU A 44 30.52 -3.17 -9.84
CA LEU A 44 29.91 -4.40 -10.35
C LEU A 44 30.05 -5.55 -9.36
N LYS A 45 31.21 -5.72 -8.72
CA LYS A 45 31.43 -6.72 -7.66
C LYS A 45 30.53 -6.47 -6.44
N VAL A 46 30.29 -5.21 -6.07
CA VAL A 46 29.33 -4.85 -5.01
C VAL A 46 27.92 -5.32 -5.38
N LEU A 47 27.45 -5.02 -6.59
CA LEU A 47 26.13 -5.44 -7.05
C LEU A 47 25.97 -6.97 -7.11
N LEU A 48 27.03 -7.69 -7.49
CA LEU A 48 27.04 -9.16 -7.46
C LEU A 48 26.99 -9.70 -6.03
N LYS A 49 27.81 -9.13 -5.12
CA LYS A 49 27.87 -9.53 -3.70
C LYS A 49 26.53 -9.28 -3.00
N GLU A 50 25.89 -8.16 -3.28
CA GLU A 50 24.60 -7.77 -2.70
C GLU A 50 23.41 -8.43 -3.44
N LYS A 51 23.70 -9.29 -4.41
CA LYS A 51 22.69 -10.03 -5.19
C LYS A 51 21.68 -9.12 -5.91
N TRP A 52 22.12 -8.01 -6.46
CA TRP A 52 21.33 -7.18 -7.38
C TRP A 52 21.48 -7.65 -8.82
N VAL A 53 22.67 -8.10 -9.15
CA VAL A 53 23.06 -8.60 -10.45
C VAL A 53 23.64 -10.01 -10.27
N GLU A 54 23.46 -10.86 -11.27
CA GLU A 54 24.06 -12.19 -11.31
C GLU A 54 24.75 -12.39 -12.66
N LYS A 55 25.69 -13.37 -12.70
CA LYS A 55 26.41 -13.74 -13.90
C LYS A 55 25.75 -14.98 -14.52
N ALA A 56 25.36 -14.88 -15.79
CA ALA A 56 24.86 -15.96 -16.64
C ALA A 56 25.87 -16.32 -17.72
N GLU A 57 25.57 -17.33 -18.54
CA GLU A 57 26.45 -17.72 -19.66
C GLU A 57 26.58 -16.61 -20.70
N GLU A 58 25.49 -15.89 -20.98
CA GLU A 58 25.43 -14.80 -21.96
C GLU A 58 25.99 -13.47 -21.45
N GLY A 59 26.25 -13.35 -20.15
CA GLY A 59 26.74 -12.13 -19.54
C GLY A 59 26.19 -11.88 -18.13
N TYR A 60 25.87 -10.65 -17.84
CA TYR A 60 25.28 -10.22 -16.57
C TYR A 60 23.80 -9.94 -16.74
N THR A 61 23.00 -10.27 -15.74
CA THR A 61 21.54 -10.05 -15.71
C THR A 61 21.10 -9.57 -14.32
N LEU A 62 19.89 -9.04 -14.23
CA LEU A 62 19.29 -8.75 -12.93
C LEU A 62 18.99 -10.05 -12.19
N SER A 63 19.36 -10.14 -10.93
CA SER A 63 18.93 -11.22 -10.05
C SER A 63 17.47 -11.04 -9.64
N LYS A 64 16.91 -12.00 -8.91
CA LYS A 64 15.58 -11.88 -8.28
C LYS A 64 15.43 -10.58 -7.47
N ASN A 65 16.45 -10.19 -6.70
CA ASN A 65 16.43 -8.96 -5.92
C ASN A 65 16.51 -7.71 -6.82
N GLY A 66 17.32 -7.77 -7.88
CA GLY A 66 17.40 -6.71 -8.88
C GLY A 66 16.06 -6.49 -9.59
N LEU A 67 15.39 -7.57 -10.00
CA LEU A 67 14.07 -7.51 -10.61
C LEU A 67 13.03 -6.90 -9.66
N ALA A 68 13.00 -7.33 -8.39
CA ALA A 68 12.09 -6.76 -7.39
C ALA A 68 12.36 -5.28 -7.08
N TYR A 69 13.59 -4.81 -7.26
CA TYR A 69 13.93 -3.39 -7.12
C TYR A 69 13.44 -2.57 -8.31
N VAL A 70 13.72 -3.01 -9.53
CA VAL A 70 13.32 -2.25 -10.73
C VAL A 70 11.81 -2.15 -10.90
N ASP A 71 11.06 -3.13 -10.38
CA ASP A 71 9.60 -3.09 -10.32
C ASP A 71 9.04 -1.92 -9.49
N ARG A 72 9.83 -1.43 -8.51
CA ARG A 72 9.40 -0.40 -7.55
C ARG A 72 9.97 1.00 -7.83
N VAL A 73 10.92 1.12 -8.72
CA VAL A 73 11.59 2.40 -9.00
C VAL A 73 11.08 3.04 -10.27
N SER A 74 11.20 4.38 -10.34
CA SER A 74 11.06 5.08 -11.62
C SER A 74 12.22 4.71 -12.53
N ILE A 75 11.93 4.19 -13.71
CA ILE A 75 12.93 3.77 -14.70
C ILE A 75 13.89 4.92 -15.05
N GLU A 76 13.38 6.15 -15.19
CA GLU A 76 14.17 7.32 -15.58
C GLU A 76 15.20 7.76 -14.54
N LYS A 77 14.86 7.69 -13.25
CA LYS A 77 15.69 8.23 -12.17
C LYS A 77 16.21 7.16 -11.20
N LEU A 78 15.76 5.92 -11.32
CA LEU A 78 16.02 4.82 -10.39
C LEU A 78 15.80 5.21 -8.92
N ASN A 79 14.80 6.06 -8.69
CA ASN A 79 14.38 6.47 -7.37
C ASN A 79 13.04 5.82 -7.05
N ILE A 80 12.87 5.38 -5.81
CA ILE A 80 11.58 4.89 -5.32
C ILE A 80 10.61 6.06 -5.31
N ARG A 81 9.50 5.93 -6.04
CA ARG A 81 8.39 6.89 -5.99
C ARG A 81 7.44 6.51 -4.87
N SER A 82 6.94 7.53 -4.17
CA SER A 82 5.81 7.33 -3.28
C SER A 82 4.61 6.83 -4.08
N GLN A 83 4.03 5.75 -3.64
CA GLN A 83 2.84 5.16 -4.24
C GLN A 83 1.65 5.32 -3.28
N PRO A 84 0.41 5.28 -3.79
CA PRO A 84 -0.76 5.23 -2.93
C PRO A 84 -0.63 4.09 -1.91
N LYS A 85 -1.06 4.32 -0.69
CA LYS A 85 -1.18 3.26 0.31
C LYS A 85 -2.29 2.31 -0.14
N ILE A 86 -2.04 1.02 -0.07
CA ILE A 86 -3.07 0.00 -0.27
C ILE A 86 -3.50 -0.47 1.12
N ILE A 87 -4.81 -0.42 1.38
CA ILE A 87 -5.40 -0.84 2.66
C ILE A 87 -6.60 -1.76 2.42
N THR A 88 -6.91 -2.56 3.41
CA THR A 88 -8.22 -3.19 3.56
C THR A 88 -9.02 -2.42 4.61
N MET A 89 -10.28 -2.14 4.33
CA MET A 89 -11.20 -1.42 5.21
C MET A 89 -12.41 -2.29 5.47
N LEU A 90 -12.84 -2.38 6.74
CA LEU A 90 -13.87 -3.31 7.18
C LEU A 90 -15.18 -2.56 7.45
N LEU A 91 -16.18 -2.82 6.63
CA LEU A 91 -17.56 -2.39 6.85
C LEU A 91 -18.28 -3.48 7.65
N VAL A 92 -18.28 -3.35 8.96
CA VAL A 92 -18.90 -4.30 9.87
C VAL A 92 -20.28 -3.79 10.26
N GLN A 93 -21.29 -4.64 10.15
CA GLN A 93 -22.67 -4.31 10.53
C GLN A 93 -23.17 -5.27 11.62
N ASN A 94 -24.04 -4.76 12.49
CA ASN A 94 -24.79 -5.60 13.42
C ASN A 94 -26.19 -5.93 12.86
N SER A 95 -26.96 -6.73 13.57
CA SER A 95 -28.33 -7.11 13.21
C SER A 95 -29.33 -5.93 13.18
N GLU A 96 -29.00 -4.80 13.83
CA GLU A 96 -29.77 -3.56 13.80
C GLU A 96 -29.43 -2.68 12.59
N GLY A 97 -28.40 -3.06 11.80
CA GLY A 97 -27.92 -2.30 10.65
C GLY A 97 -26.95 -1.17 11.02
N ASP A 98 -26.53 -1.10 12.28
CA ASP A 98 -25.51 -0.13 12.70
C ASP A 98 -24.14 -0.52 12.16
N VAL A 99 -23.29 0.46 11.90
CA VAL A 99 -21.93 0.30 11.41
C VAL A 99 -20.93 0.47 12.53
N LEU A 100 -19.96 -0.43 12.62
CA LEU A 100 -18.88 -0.34 13.58
C LEU A 100 -17.85 0.68 13.11
N VAL A 101 -17.57 1.67 13.95
CA VAL A 101 -16.52 2.66 13.75
C VAL A 101 -15.45 2.56 14.82
N GLN A 102 -14.21 2.84 14.44
CA GLN A 102 -13.05 2.84 15.32
C GLN A 102 -12.47 4.25 15.46
N ARG A 103 -12.20 4.67 16.70
CA ARG A 103 -11.50 5.92 16.98
C ARG A 103 -10.01 5.77 16.69
N ARG A 104 -9.45 6.71 15.95
CA ARG A 104 -8.03 6.72 15.61
C ARG A 104 -7.19 7.22 16.78
N SER A 105 -6.14 6.47 17.08
CA SER A 105 -5.15 6.83 18.10
C SER A 105 -3.83 7.38 17.53
N LYS A 106 -3.73 7.52 16.20
CA LYS A 106 -2.48 7.92 15.51
C LYS A 106 -2.75 8.89 14.37
N GLN A 107 -1.76 9.74 14.11
CA GLN A 107 -1.77 10.60 12.90
C GLN A 107 -1.61 9.78 11.60
N PRO A 108 -2.04 10.33 10.46
CA PRO A 108 -2.93 11.48 10.33
C PRO A 108 -4.34 11.15 10.81
N TYR A 109 -5.16 12.17 11.07
CA TYR A 109 -6.57 12.06 11.50
C TYR A 109 -6.75 11.50 12.92
N ILE A 110 -5.85 11.80 13.86
CA ILE A 110 -6.00 11.42 15.26
C ILE A 110 -7.34 11.91 15.82
N ASP A 111 -7.94 11.13 16.72
CA ASP A 111 -9.24 11.40 17.36
C ASP A 111 -10.45 11.43 16.41
N THR A 112 -10.29 11.14 15.12
CA THR A 112 -11.44 10.93 14.24
C THR A 112 -11.96 9.49 14.31
N TRP A 113 -13.21 9.32 13.89
CA TRP A 113 -13.83 8.00 13.74
C TRP A 113 -13.68 7.51 12.29
N THR A 114 -13.34 6.25 12.11
CA THR A 114 -13.16 5.62 10.80
C THR A 114 -13.70 4.19 10.83
N LEU A 115 -13.94 3.60 9.67
CA LEU A 115 -14.08 2.14 9.59
C LEU A 115 -12.76 1.48 10.03
N PRO A 116 -12.78 0.33 10.74
CA PRO A 116 -11.56 -0.41 11.03
C PRO A 116 -10.80 -0.72 9.74
N TYR A 117 -9.48 -0.43 9.71
CA TYR A 117 -8.67 -0.68 8.51
C TYR A 117 -7.20 -0.96 8.85
N GLY A 118 -6.50 -1.56 7.91
CA GLY A 118 -5.06 -1.69 7.98
C GLY A 118 -4.40 -1.80 6.61
N LYS A 119 -3.07 -1.75 6.59
CA LYS A 119 -2.29 -1.87 5.36
C LYS A 119 -2.23 -3.33 4.92
N THR A 120 -2.33 -3.55 3.62
CA THR A 120 -1.97 -4.86 3.06
C THR A 120 -0.48 -5.13 3.26
N HIS A 121 -0.13 -6.36 3.55
CA HIS A 121 1.25 -6.79 3.66
C HIS A 121 1.66 -7.52 2.37
N ILE A 122 2.93 -7.47 2.03
CA ILE A 122 3.47 -8.13 0.82
C ILE A 122 3.40 -9.66 0.91
N ASP A 123 3.29 -10.18 2.12
CA ASP A 123 3.18 -11.60 2.44
C ASP A 123 1.72 -12.06 2.67
N ASP A 124 0.75 -11.15 2.62
CA ASP A 124 -0.66 -11.55 2.54
C ASP A 124 -0.88 -12.33 1.23
N ALA A 125 -1.36 -13.56 1.31
CA ALA A 125 -1.57 -14.42 0.14
C ALA A 125 -2.66 -13.87 -0.81
N SER A 126 -3.59 -13.07 -0.28
CA SER A 126 -4.61 -12.32 -1.03
C SER A 126 -5.06 -11.08 -0.24
N ILE A 127 -5.76 -10.17 -0.90
CA ILE A 127 -6.34 -8.99 -0.24
C ILE A 127 -7.38 -9.40 0.80
N GLU A 128 -8.14 -10.48 0.55
CA GLU A 128 -9.10 -11.03 1.52
C GLU A 128 -8.39 -11.57 2.77
N VAL A 129 -7.26 -12.27 2.61
CA VAL A 129 -6.45 -12.73 3.75
C VAL A 129 -5.98 -11.55 4.58
N GLY A 130 -5.54 -10.46 3.94
CA GLY A 130 -5.21 -9.20 4.61
C GLY A 130 -6.40 -8.62 5.39
N ALA A 131 -7.61 -8.62 4.81
CA ALA A 131 -8.82 -8.15 5.49
C ALA A 131 -9.18 -9.00 6.72
N ARG A 132 -9.06 -10.32 6.63
CA ARG A 132 -9.28 -11.24 7.76
C ARG A 132 -8.25 -11.05 8.88
N ARG A 133 -6.98 -10.84 8.51
CA ARG A 133 -5.91 -10.52 9.47
C ARG A 133 -6.22 -9.22 10.19
N GLU A 134 -6.59 -8.15 9.48
CA GLU A 134 -6.95 -6.87 10.08
C GLU A 134 -8.18 -6.97 10.99
N SER A 135 -9.18 -7.81 10.63
CA SER A 135 -10.33 -8.08 11.51
C SER A 135 -9.88 -8.70 12.83
N LEU A 136 -9.00 -9.71 12.76
CA LEU A 136 -8.49 -10.36 13.97
C LEU A 136 -7.64 -9.40 14.81
N GLU A 137 -6.76 -8.60 14.20
CA GLU A 137 -5.85 -7.67 14.89
C GLU A 137 -6.59 -6.48 15.54
N LYS A 138 -7.60 -5.92 14.86
CA LYS A 138 -8.31 -4.71 15.29
C LYS A 138 -9.52 -5.00 16.16
N LEU A 139 -10.24 -6.07 15.83
CA LEU A 139 -11.54 -6.38 16.41
C LEU A 139 -11.52 -7.66 17.25
N GLN A 140 -10.39 -8.39 17.26
CA GLN A 140 -10.27 -9.72 17.88
C GLN A 140 -11.38 -10.69 17.40
N TYR A 141 -11.81 -10.50 16.17
CA TYR A 141 -12.90 -11.25 15.55
C TYR A 141 -12.49 -11.83 14.21
N SER A 142 -12.79 -13.11 13.98
CA SER A 142 -12.56 -13.82 12.71
C SER A 142 -13.90 -14.10 12.04
N PRO A 143 -14.30 -13.36 11.00
CA PRO A 143 -15.57 -13.57 10.33
C PRO A 143 -15.57 -14.90 9.57
N GLU A 144 -16.68 -15.66 9.67
CA GLU A 144 -16.88 -16.89 8.88
C GLU A 144 -16.97 -16.57 7.39
N SER A 145 -17.70 -15.51 7.05
CA SER A 145 -17.85 -15.00 5.69
C SER A 145 -17.47 -13.52 5.63
N ILE A 146 -16.77 -13.15 4.59
CA ILE A 146 -16.39 -11.76 4.30
C ILE A 146 -16.53 -11.53 2.80
N ARG A 147 -17.14 -10.41 2.41
CA ARG A 147 -17.39 -10.09 1.02
C ARG A 147 -16.69 -8.79 0.63
N HIS A 148 -15.95 -8.80 -0.47
CA HIS A 148 -15.40 -7.59 -1.09
C HIS A 148 -16.56 -6.84 -1.77
N VAL A 149 -16.86 -5.64 -1.31
CA VAL A 149 -18.03 -4.86 -1.76
C VAL A 149 -17.66 -3.62 -2.56
N GLY A 150 -16.39 -3.25 -2.61
CA GLY A 150 -15.96 -2.12 -3.43
C GLY A 150 -14.52 -1.71 -3.20
N ASP A 151 -14.09 -0.77 -4.04
CA ASP A 151 -12.79 -0.12 -3.98
C ASP A 151 -12.95 1.40 -3.98
N ALA A 152 -12.18 2.08 -3.14
CA ALA A 152 -12.18 3.53 -3.06
C ALA A 152 -10.77 4.08 -3.24
N TYR A 153 -10.58 4.96 -4.23
CA TYR A 153 -9.36 5.75 -4.37
C TYR A 153 -9.56 7.09 -3.65
N ILE A 154 -8.85 7.26 -2.54
CA ILE A 154 -9.04 8.38 -1.63
C ILE A 154 -7.83 9.30 -1.71
N ARG A 155 -8.05 10.52 -2.14
CA ARG A 155 -7.09 11.60 -2.16
C ARG A 155 -7.45 12.63 -1.08
N VAL A 156 -6.50 12.97 -0.23
CA VAL A 156 -6.70 13.99 0.80
C VAL A 156 -5.65 15.07 0.62
N GLU A 157 -6.12 16.30 0.60
CA GLU A 157 -5.31 17.52 0.46
C GLU A 157 -5.42 18.35 1.74
N THR A 158 -4.47 19.23 1.96
CA THR A 158 -4.51 20.29 2.97
C THR A 158 -3.79 21.50 2.40
N ASP A 159 -4.41 22.67 2.49
CA ASP A 159 -3.89 23.92 1.92
C ASP A 159 -3.48 23.80 0.43
N GLY A 160 -4.21 22.98 -0.34
CA GLY A 160 -3.94 22.72 -1.76
C GLY A 160 -2.75 21.77 -2.03
N GLU A 161 -2.16 21.19 -0.99
CA GLU A 161 -1.08 20.22 -1.10
C GLU A 161 -1.56 18.80 -0.78
N LEU A 162 -0.98 17.81 -1.47
CA LEU A 162 -1.31 16.40 -1.26
C LEU A 162 -0.82 15.90 0.10
N LEU A 163 -1.75 15.61 1.00
CA LEU A 163 -1.46 15.00 2.29
C LEU A 163 -1.34 13.47 2.19
N SER A 164 -2.28 12.82 1.53
CA SER A 164 -2.26 11.36 1.38
C SER A 164 -3.06 10.87 0.18
N THR A 165 -2.64 9.72 -0.35
CA THR A 165 -3.39 8.96 -1.36
C THR A 165 -3.49 7.52 -0.91
N THR A 166 -4.67 6.94 -1.03
CA THR A 166 -4.97 5.59 -0.54
C THR A 166 -5.89 4.87 -1.51
N LEU A 167 -5.58 3.63 -1.84
CA LEU A 167 -6.51 2.68 -2.45
C LEU A 167 -7.02 1.76 -1.34
N ALA A 168 -8.31 1.84 -1.05
CA ALA A 168 -8.97 1.05 -0.02
C ALA A 168 -9.83 -0.03 -0.68
N HIS A 169 -9.58 -1.28 -0.32
CA HIS A 169 -10.45 -2.42 -0.63
C HIS A 169 -11.43 -2.59 0.51
N ILE A 170 -12.72 -2.44 0.24
CA ILE A 170 -13.78 -2.46 1.25
C ILE A 170 -14.36 -3.86 1.36
N PHE A 171 -14.24 -4.43 2.56
CA PHE A 171 -14.79 -5.75 2.88
C PHE A 171 -15.92 -5.62 3.89
N ARG A 172 -17.03 -6.31 3.64
CA ARG A 172 -18.22 -6.32 4.50
C ARG A 172 -18.43 -7.68 5.12
N PHE A 173 -18.83 -7.66 6.39
CA PHE A 173 -19.39 -8.82 7.10
C PHE A 173 -20.37 -8.33 8.20
N GLU A 174 -21.17 -9.27 8.72
CA GLU A 174 -22.17 -9.00 9.74
C GLU A 174 -21.86 -9.78 11.01
N THR A 175 -22.02 -9.13 12.17
CA THR A 175 -21.87 -9.77 13.49
C THR A 175 -22.39 -8.89 14.62
N ASP A 176 -22.95 -9.52 15.66
CA ASP A 176 -23.30 -8.88 16.93
C ASP A 176 -22.27 -9.19 18.03
N ALA A 177 -21.22 -9.95 17.71
CA ALA A 177 -20.26 -10.46 18.70
C ALA A 177 -19.20 -9.44 19.13
N ILE A 178 -19.13 -8.26 18.50
CA ILE A 178 -18.12 -7.24 18.81
C ILE A 178 -18.71 -6.23 19.80
N ALA A 179 -18.14 -6.19 21.01
CA ALA A 179 -18.55 -5.25 22.02
C ALA A 179 -18.00 -3.83 21.76
N GLU A 180 -18.75 -2.82 22.14
CA GLU A 180 -18.27 -1.44 22.18
C GLU A 180 -17.15 -1.26 23.21
N SER A 181 -16.30 -0.26 22.98
CA SER A 181 -15.21 0.13 23.87
C SER A 181 -14.96 1.64 23.74
N GLU A 182 -13.96 2.16 24.43
CA GLU A 182 -13.54 3.56 24.24
C GLU A 182 -13.12 3.88 22.80
N SER A 183 -12.65 2.87 22.06
CA SER A 183 -12.17 2.98 20.70
C SER A 183 -13.08 2.36 19.64
N LEU A 184 -14.14 1.67 20.01
CA LEU A 184 -15.08 1.00 19.10
C LEU A 184 -16.51 1.38 19.45
N LYS A 185 -17.30 1.75 18.46
CA LYS A 185 -18.68 2.19 18.63
C LYS A 185 -19.56 1.74 17.47
N TRP A 186 -20.77 1.26 17.80
CA TRP A 186 -21.82 1.02 16.83
C TRP A 186 -22.61 2.32 16.55
N VAL A 187 -22.81 2.66 15.31
CA VAL A 187 -23.43 3.92 14.88
C VAL A 187 -24.39 3.68 13.75
N GLN A 188 -25.60 4.20 13.89
CA GLN A 188 -26.56 4.22 12.79
C GLN A 188 -25.97 4.97 11.59
N PRO A 189 -26.02 4.44 10.36
CA PRO A 189 -25.48 5.10 9.17
C PRO A 189 -25.88 6.58 9.04
N LEU A 190 -27.14 6.89 9.30
CA LEU A 190 -27.69 8.26 9.22
C LEU A 190 -27.18 9.21 10.32
N LYS A 191 -26.50 8.69 11.33
CA LYS A 191 -25.91 9.49 12.42
C LYS A 191 -24.39 9.65 12.28
N LEU A 192 -23.77 9.08 11.26
CA LEU A 192 -22.33 9.19 11.03
C LEU A 192 -21.88 10.63 10.90
N SER A 193 -22.64 11.47 10.16
CA SER A 193 -22.36 12.91 10.00
C SER A 193 -22.29 13.72 11.31
N ARG A 194 -22.76 13.16 12.44
CA ARG A 194 -22.65 13.78 13.75
C ARG A 194 -21.31 13.52 14.44
N LEU A 195 -20.49 12.66 13.87
CA LEU A 195 -19.18 12.33 14.40
C LEU A 195 -18.09 13.11 13.65
N ASN A 196 -16.97 13.33 14.32
CA ASN A 196 -15.75 13.78 13.65
C ASN A 196 -15.17 12.59 12.87
N LEU A 197 -15.52 12.46 11.59
CA LEU A 197 -15.13 11.34 10.74
C LEU A 197 -13.79 11.60 10.04
N ALA A 198 -13.02 10.54 9.85
CA ALA A 198 -11.91 10.56 8.90
C ALA A 198 -12.46 10.71 7.46
N PRO A 199 -11.65 11.27 6.53
CA PRO A 199 -12.08 11.45 5.13
C PRO A 199 -12.65 10.19 4.50
N SER A 200 -13.71 10.33 3.70
CA SER A 200 -14.41 9.29 2.91
C SER A 200 -15.18 8.23 3.69
N VAL A 201 -15.22 8.27 5.01
CA VAL A 201 -15.97 7.24 5.78
C VAL A 201 -17.46 7.27 5.45
N GLU A 202 -18.08 8.46 5.47
CA GLU A 202 -19.50 8.62 5.16
C GLU A 202 -19.81 8.25 3.70
N ASP A 203 -18.96 8.67 2.76
CA ASP A 203 -19.10 8.35 1.34
C ASP A 203 -19.05 6.83 1.08
N ILE A 204 -18.09 6.14 1.69
CA ILE A 204 -17.92 4.70 1.55
C ILE A 204 -19.13 3.96 2.13
N VAL A 205 -19.57 4.34 3.33
CA VAL A 205 -20.75 3.73 3.96
C VAL A 205 -21.97 3.96 3.07
N THR A 206 -22.21 5.19 2.61
CA THR A 206 -23.33 5.53 1.73
C THR A 206 -23.32 4.70 0.45
N ARG A 207 -22.16 4.61 -0.24
CA ARG A 207 -22.02 3.79 -1.46
C ARG A 207 -22.30 2.32 -1.21
N SER A 208 -21.83 1.79 -0.06
CA SER A 208 -22.00 0.38 0.28
C SER A 208 -23.43 0.00 0.65
N PHE A 209 -24.26 0.95 1.09
CA PHE A 209 -25.66 0.70 1.46
C PHE A 209 -26.62 0.85 0.26
N PHE A 210 -26.31 1.76 -0.65
CA PHE A 210 -27.20 2.07 -1.80
C PHE A 210 -26.78 1.40 -3.11
N GLY A 211 -25.69 0.63 -3.09
CA GLY A 211 -25.23 -0.16 -4.24
C GLY A 211 -25.54 -1.64 -4.06
N ASP A 212 -26.14 -2.26 -5.06
CA ASP A 212 -26.45 -3.70 -5.03
C ASP A 212 -25.23 -4.57 -5.35
N ASP A 213 -24.22 -4.00 -6.02
CA ASP A 213 -23.02 -4.67 -6.51
C ASP A 213 -21.71 -4.02 -6.02
N HIS A 214 -20.60 -4.60 -6.44
CA HIS A 214 -19.26 -4.04 -6.20
C HIS A 214 -19.14 -2.65 -6.83
N PHE A 215 -18.67 -1.68 -6.04
CA PHE A 215 -18.45 -0.30 -6.51
C PHE A 215 -16.97 0.02 -6.66
N PHE A 216 -16.67 0.94 -7.58
CA PHE A 216 -15.43 1.70 -7.59
C PHE A 216 -15.77 3.19 -7.49
N ALA A 217 -15.08 3.90 -6.58
CA ALA A 217 -15.30 5.33 -6.41
C ALA A 217 -13.98 6.07 -6.16
N GLU A 218 -13.91 7.31 -6.61
CA GLU A 218 -12.80 8.23 -6.34
C GLU A 218 -13.32 9.39 -5.50
N PHE A 219 -12.59 9.69 -4.42
CA PHE A 219 -12.93 10.76 -3.48
C PHE A 219 -11.73 11.70 -3.31
N THR A 220 -12.01 13.00 -3.32
CA THR A 220 -11.03 14.03 -2.97
C THR A 220 -11.61 14.87 -1.84
N HIS A 221 -10.85 15.00 -0.76
CA HIS A 221 -11.24 15.77 0.43
C HIS A 221 -10.18 16.77 0.80
N ASP A 222 -10.61 17.95 1.20
CA ASP A 222 -9.79 18.92 1.90
C ASP A 222 -9.82 18.62 3.39
N TRP A 223 -8.66 18.49 4.01
CA TRP A 223 -8.53 18.27 5.45
C TRP A 223 -7.98 19.51 6.12
N VAL A 224 -8.75 20.02 7.06
CA VAL A 224 -8.34 21.16 7.91
C VAL A 224 -8.01 20.63 9.30
N TYR A 225 -6.83 20.98 9.81
CA TYR A 225 -6.36 20.56 11.16
C TYR A 225 -7.06 21.33 12.27
#